data_cfbe507d27f75502512aff8a3d1c436e
#
_entry.id   cfbe507d27f75502512aff8a3d1c436e
#
_cell.length_a   1.000
_cell.length_b   1.000
_cell.length_c   1.000
_cell.angle_alpha   90.00
_cell.angle_beta   90.00
_cell.angle_gamma   90.00
#
_symmetry.space_group_name_H-M   'P 1'
#
loop_
_entity.id
_entity.type
_entity.pdbx_description
1 polymer ?
#
loop_
_entity_poly.entity_id
_entity_poly.type
_entity_poly.pdbx_seq_one_letter_code
_entity_poly.pdbx_strand_id
1 'polypeptide(L)'
;MKSILQTKILIIVTAICVVGYIAFGYFFPETGLDNLAPTDRLNLKKNIVVLGVDERSDDVGRSDTLFVVMFDSSNKSASLLSVPRDTRVRIDGHGWDKINHAYAYGGRELTQKTVEELLGIKINNYVMVDFKGFTGLVDAIGGIDIDVEKDMYYHDTWDGFT
;
A
#
# COMPACT_ATOMS: atom_id res chain seq x y z
N MET A 1 8.80 -8.77 -50.83
CA MET A 1 9.72 -8.15 -49.85
C MET A 1 9.06 -7.72 -48.55
N LYS A 2 7.84 -7.12 -48.54
CA LYS A 2 7.11 -6.74 -47.33
C LYS A 2 6.71 -7.93 -46.42
N SER A 3 6.32 -9.08 -46.96
CA SER A 3 5.86 -10.23 -46.16
C SER A 3 7.00 -10.89 -45.34
N ILE A 4 8.21 -10.97 -45.90
CA ILE A 4 9.37 -11.54 -45.20
C ILE A 4 9.80 -10.65 -44.01
N LEU A 5 9.70 -9.35 -44.16
CA LEU A 5 9.99 -8.39 -43.10
C LEU A 5 8.98 -8.50 -41.95
N GLN A 6 7.69 -8.63 -42.27
CA GLN A 6 6.63 -8.81 -41.27
C GLN A 6 6.79 -10.13 -40.49
N THR A 7 7.12 -11.20 -41.18
CA THR A 7 7.39 -12.50 -40.54
C THR A 7 8.60 -12.43 -39.60
N LYS A 8 9.68 -11.75 -40.00
CA LYS A 8 10.87 -11.56 -39.14
C LYS A 8 10.55 -10.73 -37.90
N ILE A 9 9.74 -9.65 -38.04
CA ILE A 9 9.30 -8.82 -36.91
C ILE A 9 8.44 -9.65 -35.98
N LEU A 10 7.51 -10.45 -36.48
CA LEU A 10 6.66 -11.31 -35.66
C LEU A 10 7.50 -12.31 -34.85
N ILE A 11 8.51 -12.95 -35.47
CA ILE A 11 9.40 -13.91 -34.79
C ILE A 11 10.21 -13.20 -33.67
N ILE A 12 10.68 -11.98 -33.90
CA ILE A 12 11.44 -11.22 -32.91
C ILE A 12 10.55 -10.84 -31.74
N VAL A 13 9.34 -10.37 -32.01
CA VAL A 13 8.38 -10.00 -30.95
C VAL A 13 7.99 -11.21 -30.11
N THR A 14 7.70 -12.35 -30.74
CA THR A 14 7.40 -13.60 -29.99
C THR A 14 8.59 -14.07 -29.17
N ALA A 15 9.82 -14.00 -29.71
CA ALA A 15 11.02 -14.34 -28.95
C ALA A 15 11.24 -13.43 -27.73
N ILE A 16 11.00 -12.12 -27.87
CA ILE A 16 11.07 -11.15 -26.75
C ILE A 16 10.02 -11.46 -25.70
N CYS A 17 8.78 -11.77 -26.11
CA CYS A 17 7.69 -12.14 -25.17
C CYS A 17 8.03 -13.44 -24.41
N VAL A 18 8.59 -14.44 -25.09
CA VAL A 18 8.99 -15.72 -24.46
C VAL A 18 10.15 -15.50 -23.47
N VAL A 19 11.17 -14.74 -23.87
CA VAL A 19 12.29 -14.40 -22.98
C VAL A 19 11.80 -13.56 -21.79
N GLY A 20 10.90 -12.60 -22.01
CA GLY A 20 10.26 -11.81 -20.96
C GLY A 20 9.46 -12.68 -20.00
N TYR A 21 8.70 -13.65 -20.50
CA TYR A 21 7.95 -14.61 -19.68
C TYR A 21 8.87 -15.50 -18.84
N ILE A 22 9.95 -16.02 -19.45
CA ILE A 22 10.94 -16.84 -18.74
C ILE A 22 11.71 -16.01 -17.71
N ALA A 23 12.11 -14.78 -18.04
CA ALA A 23 12.76 -13.87 -17.12
C ALA A 23 11.82 -13.48 -15.96
N PHE A 24 10.54 -13.23 -16.25
CA PHE A 24 9.53 -12.98 -15.24
C PHE A 24 9.37 -14.17 -14.28
N GLY A 25 9.31 -15.40 -14.79
CA GLY A 25 9.27 -16.61 -13.96
C GLY A 25 10.56 -16.85 -13.15
N TYR A 26 11.71 -16.37 -13.64
CA TYR A 26 12.99 -16.48 -12.93
C TYR A 26 13.16 -15.40 -11.86
N PHE A 27 12.71 -14.16 -12.12
CA PHE A 27 12.78 -13.04 -11.18
C PHE A 27 11.61 -13.01 -10.19
N PHE A 28 10.47 -13.56 -10.60
CA PHE A 28 9.31 -13.78 -9.72
C PHE A 28 9.05 -15.29 -9.69
N PRO A 29 9.90 -16.09 -9.01
CA PRO A 29 9.58 -17.49 -8.77
C PRO A 29 8.18 -17.51 -8.18
N GLU A 30 7.29 -18.25 -8.81
CA GLU A 30 5.90 -18.39 -8.43
C GLU A 30 5.82 -18.38 -6.91
N THR A 31 5.20 -17.35 -6.38
CA THR A 31 4.94 -17.25 -4.95
C THR A 31 4.25 -18.54 -4.62
N GLY A 32 4.92 -19.44 -3.91
CA GLY A 32 4.62 -20.86 -3.74
C GLY A 32 3.19 -21.24 -3.36
N LEU A 33 2.22 -20.76 -4.11
CA LEU A 33 0.81 -21.14 -4.03
C LEU A 33 0.61 -22.62 -4.35
N ASP A 34 1.52 -23.20 -5.16
CA ASP A 34 1.45 -24.60 -5.55
C ASP A 34 1.94 -25.55 -4.43
N ASN A 35 2.72 -25.02 -3.48
CA ASN A 35 3.23 -25.77 -2.32
C ASN A 35 2.40 -25.57 -1.04
N LEU A 36 1.35 -24.72 -1.09
CA LEU A 36 0.44 -24.57 0.04
C LEU A 36 -0.50 -25.79 0.10
N ALA A 37 -0.64 -26.36 1.31
CA ALA A 37 -1.65 -27.37 1.55
C ALA A 37 -3.03 -26.86 1.11
N PRO A 38 -3.98 -27.73 0.66
CA PRO A 38 -5.30 -27.29 0.22
C PRO A 38 -6.03 -26.44 1.26
N THR A 39 -5.75 -26.63 2.53
CA THR A 39 -6.27 -25.84 3.67
C THR A 39 -5.70 -24.42 3.71
N ASP A 40 -4.46 -24.22 3.29
CA ASP A 40 -3.82 -22.89 3.25
C ASP A 40 -4.27 -22.06 2.04
N ARG A 41 -4.69 -22.75 0.94
CA ARG A 41 -5.34 -22.09 -0.21
C ARG A 41 -6.72 -21.55 0.13
N LEU A 42 -7.41 -22.14 1.11
CA LEU A 42 -8.76 -21.77 1.53
C LEU A 42 -8.77 -20.55 2.48
N ASN A 43 -7.64 -20.13 3.01
CA ASN A 43 -7.56 -19.07 4.02
C ASN A 43 -6.71 -17.86 3.55
N LEU A 44 -6.83 -17.48 2.28
CA LEU A 44 -6.14 -16.32 1.70
C LEU A 44 -6.82 -15.00 2.08
N LYS A 45 -7.13 -14.83 3.36
CA LYS A 45 -7.42 -13.50 3.91
C LYS A 45 -6.09 -12.83 4.20
N LYS A 46 -5.83 -11.73 3.51
CA LYS A 46 -4.66 -10.90 3.75
C LYS A 46 -5.10 -9.53 4.19
N ASN A 47 -4.59 -9.11 5.34
CA ASN A 47 -4.84 -7.79 5.88
C ASN A 47 -3.56 -6.97 5.75
N ILE A 48 -3.67 -5.80 5.16
CA ILE A 48 -2.58 -4.86 4.93
C ILE A 48 -2.92 -3.58 5.66
N VAL A 49 -2.08 -3.14 6.59
CA VAL A 49 -2.19 -1.80 7.16
C VAL A 49 -1.47 -0.81 6.27
N VAL A 50 -2.13 0.31 6.00
CA VAL A 50 -1.57 1.41 5.22
C VAL A 50 -1.47 2.64 6.11
N LEU A 51 -0.26 3.20 6.16
CA LEU A 51 0.10 4.36 6.97
C LEU A 51 0.52 5.50 6.05
N GLY A 52 -0.18 6.62 6.13
CA GLY A 52 0.31 7.90 5.60
C GLY A 52 1.11 8.60 6.68
N VAL A 53 2.39 8.85 6.42
CA VAL A 53 3.30 9.47 7.38
C VAL A 53 3.78 10.82 6.85
N ASP A 54 3.78 11.81 7.74
CA ASP A 54 4.40 13.11 7.47
C ASP A 54 5.77 13.13 8.19
N GLU A 55 6.80 12.66 7.49
CA GLU A 55 8.18 12.74 7.97
C GLU A 55 8.77 14.07 7.54
N ARG A 56 8.76 15.05 8.43
CA ARG A 56 9.57 16.28 8.28
C ARG A 56 10.92 16.05 8.93
N SER A 57 11.96 16.69 8.40
CA SER A 57 13.37 16.44 8.71
C SER A 57 13.78 16.49 10.19
N ASP A 58 12.91 16.96 11.08
CA ASP A 58 13.19 17.15 12.52
C ASP A 58 12.14 16.53 13.46
N ASP A 59 11.13 15.81 12.96
CA ASP A 59 10.11 15.16 13.78
C ASP A 59 10.02 13.67 13.44
N VAL A 60 9.92 12.84 14.48
CA VAL A 60 9.60 11.40 14.34
C VAL A 60 8.15 11.30 13.86
N GLY A 61 7.91 11.47 12.60
CA GLY A 61 6.63 11.59 11.93
C GLY A 61 5.46 10.94 12.66
N ARG A 62 4.26 11.52 12.52
CA ARG A 62 3.01 10.94 12.99
C ARG A 62 2.28 10.31 11.83
N SER A 63 1.61 9.21 12.07
CA SER A 63 0.74 8.68 11.04
C SER A 63 -0.58 9.45 11.07
N ASP A 64 -0.79 10.32 10.09
CA ASP A 64 -2.03 11.10 9.99
C ASP A 64 -3.15 10.35 9.27
N THR A 65 -2.79 9.36 8.48
CA THR A 65 -3.71 8.49 7.78
C THR A 65 -3.42 7.04 8.13
N LEU A 66 -4.44 6.32 8.55
CA LEU A 66 -4.36 4.90 8.86
C LEU A 66 -5.60 4.19 8.32
N PHE A 67 -5.40 3.19 7.49
CA PHE A 67 -6.48 2.30 7.08
C PHE A 67 -5.98 0.87 6.88
N VAL A 68 -6.91 -0.07 6.92
CA VAL A 68 -6.63 -1.49 6.72
C VAL A 68 -7.37 -1.96 5.47
N VAL A 69 -6.62 -2.55 4.55
CA VAL A 69 -7.17 -3.24 3.38
C VAL A 69 -7.24 -4.72 3.71
N MET A 70 -8.42 -5.27 3.65
CA MET A 70 -8.69 -6.68 3.93
C MET A 70 -9.10 -7.39 2.64
N PHE A 71 -8.26 -8.31 2.18
CA PHE A 71 -8.54 -9.14 1.02
C PHE A 71 -9.14 -10.47 1.46
N ASP A 72 -10.24 -10.86 0.82
CA ASP A 72 -10.85 -12.18 0.94
C ASP A 72 -10.87 -12.85 -0.43
N SER A 73 -9.91 -13.73 -0.68
CA SER A 73 -9.78 -14.43 -1.96
C SER A 73 -10.89 -15.44 -2.19
N SER A 74 -11.50 -15.97 -1.12
CA SER A 74 -12.63 -16.91 -1.25
C SER A 74 -13.85 -16.23 -1.84
N ASN A 75 -14.12 -15.00 -1.41
CA ASN A 75 -15.26 -14.20 -1.89
C ASN A 75 -14.87 -13.24 -3.01
N LYS A 76 -13.59 -13.23 -3.47
CA LYS A 76 -13.05 -12.30 -4.46
C LYS A 76 -13.39 -10.85 -4.10
N SER A 77 -13.25 -10.49 -2.85
CA SER A 77 -13.59 -9.16 -2.33
C SER A 77 -12.41 -8.49 -1.64
N ALA A 78 -12.42 -7.17 -1.66
CA ALA A 78 -11.55 -6.33 -0.85
C ALA A 78 -12.40 -5.34 -0.08
N SER A 79 -12.06 -5.13 1.19
CA SER A 79 -12.70 -4.15 2.05
C SER A 79 -11.65 -3.17 2.56
N LEU A 80 -12.02 -1.91 2.69
CA LEU A 80 -11.19 -0.86 3.23
C LEU A 80 -11.83 -0.33 4.51
N LEU A 81 -11.07 -0.36 5.60
CA LEU A 81 -11.47 0.17 6.90
C LEU A 81 -10.54 1.33 7.27
N SER A 82 -11.08 2.55 7.30
CA SER A 82 -10.35 3.71 7.80
C SER A 82 -10.40 3.74 9.32
N VAL A 83 -9.26 3.98 9.96
CA VAL A 83 -9.13 4.14 11.41
C VAL A 83 -8.73 5.60 11.68
N PRO A 84 -9.61 6.41 12.30
CA PRO A 84 -9.30 7.80 12.60
C PRO A 84 -8.06 7.92 13.49
N ARG A 85 -7.16 8.82 13.17
CA ARG A 85 -5.88 9.03 13.89
C ARG A 85 -6.05 9.30 15.40
N ASP A 86 -7.18 9.88 15.79
CA ASP A 86 -7.51 10.21 17.18
C ASP A 86 -8.22 9.07 17.91
N THR A 87 -8.36 7.89 17.31
CA THR A 87 -8.97 6.73 17.95
C THR A 87 -8.22 6.39 19.23
N ARG A 88 -8.94 6.36 20.36
CA ARG A 88 -8.36 6.03 21.66
C ARG A 88 -8.16 4.52 21.77
N VAL A 89 -6.91 4.11 21.94
CA VAL A 89 -6.49 2.70 22.02
C VAL A 89 -5.55 2.49 23.19
N ARG A 90 -5.35 1.23 23.56
CA ARG A 90 -4.26 0.87 24.47
C ARG A 90 -3.01 0.58 23.61
N ILE A 91 -1.94 1.31 23.89
CA ILE A 91 -0.63 1.13 23.23
C ILE A 91 0.27 0.41 24.23
N ASP A 92 0.87 -0.70 23.80
CA ASP A 92 1.74 -1.51 24.63
C ASP A 92 2.93 -0.68 25.16
N GLY A 93 3.16 -0.74 26.46
CA GLY A 93 4.19 0.07 27.14
C GLY A 93 3.83 1.55 27.37
N HIS A 94 2.74 2.07 26.78
CA HIS A 94 2.37 3.50 26.85
C HIS A 94 0.96 3.78 27.39
N GLY A 95 0.16 2.72 27.63
CA GLY A 95 -1.19 2.88 28.19
C GLY A 95 -2.24 3.33 27.17
N TRP A 96 -3.22 4.13 27.62
CA TRP A 96 -4.31 4.62 26.76
C TRP A 96 -3.90 5.94 26.09
N ASP A 97 -3.89 5.95 24.75
CA ASP A 97 -3.55 7.12 23.96
C ASP A 97 -4.21 7.07 22.57
N LYS A 98 -3.97 8.08 21.73
CA LYS A 98 -4.39 8.13 20.34
C LYS A 98 -3.58 7.13 19.51
N ILE A 99 -4.24 6.47 18.57
CA ILE A 99 -3.59 5.41 17.76
C ILE A 99 -2.40 5.94 16.94
N ASN A 100 -2.43 7.18 16.47
CA ASN A 100 -1.34 7.80 15.71
C ASN A 100 -0.04 7.96 16.53
N HIS A 101 -0.12 8.01 17.87
CA HIS A 101 1.04 8.03 18.73
C HIS A 101 1.79 6.70 18.78
N ALA A 102 1.17 5.59 18.41
CA ALA A 102 1.84 4.30 18.34
C ALA A 102 3.03 4.35 17.36
N TYR A 103 2.89 5.10 16.25
CA TYR A 103 3.99 5.29 15.31
C TYR A 103 5.14 6.10 15.90
N ALA A 104 4.83 7.19 16.59
CA ALA A 104 5.84 8.02 17.24
C ALA A 104 6.58 7.30 18.37
N TYR A 105 5.91 6.38 19.09
CA TYR A 105 6.50 5.63 20.21
C TYR A 105 7.34 4.43 19.78
N GLY A 106 6.92 3.70 18.75
CA GLY A 106 7.57 2.44 18.37
C GLY A 106 7.48 2.10 16.89
N GLY A 107 7.27 3.13 16.05
CA GLY A 107 7.26 2.98 14.59
C GLY A 107 6.18 2.03 14.10
N ARG A 108 6.47 1.41 12.98
CA ARG A 108 5.54 0.50 12.29
C ARG A 108 5.15 -0.73 13.13
N GLU A 109 6.11 -1.31 13.85
CA GLU A 109 5.87 -2.55 14.60
C GLU A 109 4.84 -2.32 15.71
N LEU A 110 4.98 -1.24 16.47
CA LEU A 110 4.04 -0.91 17.54
C LEU A 110 2.68 -0.49 16.96
N THR A 111 2.66 0.25 15.86
CA THR A 111 1.41 0.60 15.16
C THR A 111 0.69 -0.64 14.67
N GLN A 112 1.38 -1.57 14.01
CA GLN A 112 0.81 -2.83 13.54
C GLN A 112 0.19 -3.62 14.69
N LYS A 113 0.95 -3.81 15.77
CA LYS A 113 0.49 -4.51 16.97
C LYS A 113 -0.75 -3.84 17.56
N THR A 114 -0.75 -2.51 17.67
CA THR A 114 -1.88 -1.74 18.19
C THR A 114 -3.14 -1.91 17.33
N VAL A 115 -2.99 -1.93 16.00
CA VAL A 115 -4.10 -2.18 15.06
C VAL A 115 -4.61 -3.61 15.16
N GLU A 116 -3.72 -4.60 15.28
CA GLU A 116 -4.08 -6.01 15.48
C GLU A 116 -4.91 -6.19 16.77
N GLU A 117 -4.49 -5.55 17.86
CA GLU A 117 -5.21 -5.59 19.14
C GLU A 117 -6.57 -4.88 19.07
N LEU A 118 -6.63 -3.71 18.40
CA LEU A 118 -7.88 -2.96 18.25
C LEU A 118 -8.93 -3.73 17.45
N LEU A 119 -8.51 -4.36 16.35
CA LEU A 119 -9.43 -4.98 15.39
C LEU A 119 -9.62 -6.49 15.61
N GLY A 120 -8.80 -7.12 16.45
CA GLY A 120 -8.83 -8.56 16.67
C GLY A 120 -8.45 -9.37 15.42
N ILE A 121 -7.66 -8.82 14.52
CA ILE A 121 -7.22 -9.46 13.27
C ILE A 121 -5.71 -9.49 13.18
N LYS A 122 -5.19 -10.42 12.38
CA LYS A 122 -3.77 -10.46 12.04
C LYS A 122 -3.46 -9.54 10.86
N ILE A 123 -2.44 -8.70 10.96
CA ILE A 123 -1.92 -7.90 9.86
C ILE A 123 -0.76 -8.64 9.20
N ASN A 124 -0.85 -8.91 7.91
CA ASN A 124 0.14 -9.69 7.17
C ASN A 124 1.26 -8.82 6.60
N ASN A 125 0.89 -7.63 6.13
CA ASN A 125 1.78 -6.70 5.48
C ASN A 125 1.46 -5.27 5.92
N TYR A 126 2.41 -4.37 5.72
CA TYR A 126 2.18 -2.94 5.87
C TYR A 126 2.68 -2.19 4.63
N VAL A 127 2.09 -1.04 4.39
CA VAL A 127 2.51 -0.08 3.38
C VAL A 127 2.64 1.26 4.08
N MET A 128 3.77 1.90 3.91
CA MET A 128 4.00 3.28 4.36
C MET A 128 4.12 4.18 3.14
N VAL A 129 3.44 5.31 3.18
CA VAL A 129 3.42 6.29 2.09
C VAL A 129 3.65 7.66 2.69
N ASP A 130 4.69 8.34 2.24
CA ASP A 130 4.91 9.77 2.48
C ASP A 130 4.29 10.60 1.33
N PHE A 131 4.31 11.93 1.45
CA PHE A 131 3.78 12.81 0.42
C PHE A 131 4.45 12.63 -0.95
N LYS A 132 5.76 12.40 -0.96
CA LYS A 132 6.52 12.20 -2.20
C LYS A 132 6.15 10.87 -2.87
N GLY A 133 6.03 9.81 -2.09
CA GLY A 133 5.60 8.51 -2.58
C GLY A 133 4.16 8.54 -3.07
N PHE A 134 3.28 9.29 -2.37
CA PHE A 134 1.89 9.46 -2.80
C PHE A 134 1.79 10.20 -4.13
N THR A 135 2.46 11.35 -4.27
CA THR A 135 2.50 12.09 -5.53
C THR A 135 3.07 11.24 -6.66
N GLY A 136 4.19 10.54 -6.41
CA GLY A 136 4.79 9.65 -7.41
C GLY A 136 3.87 8.49 -7.83
N LEU A 137 3.05 7.97 -6.91
CA LEU A 137 2.05 6.95 -7.22
C LEU A 137 0.95 7.52 -8.12
N VAL A 138 0.44 8.71 -7.78
CA VAL A 138 -0.60 9.38 -8.59
C VAL A 138 -0.07 9.70 -9.98
N ASP A 139 1.16 10.20 -10.10
CA ASP A 139 1.79 10.47 -11.39
C ASP A 139 1.96 9.19 -12.23
N ALA A 140 2.35 8.08 -11.59
CA ALA A 140 2.56 6.80 -12.27
C ALA A 140 1.28 6.21 -12.88
N ILE A 141 0.11 6.52 -12.31
CA ILE A 141 -1.19 6.09 -12.86
C ILE A 141 -1.79 7.12 -13.84
N GLY A 142 -1.09 8.22 -14.12
CA GLY A 142 -1.52 9.26 -15.07
C GLY A 142 -2.37 10.37 -14.45
N GLY A 143 -2.34 10.50 -13.12
CA GLY A 143 -3.15 11.50 -12.40
C GLY A 143 -4.53 11.00 -12.02
N ILE A 144 -5.28 11.87 -11.35
CA ILE A 144 -6.69 11.67 -10.98
C ILE A 144 -7.49 12.92 -11.31
N ASP A 145 -8.70 12.74 -11.82
CA ASP A 145 -9.63 13.85 -12.03
C ASP A 145 -10.41 14.12 -10.75
N ILE A 146 -10.37 15.36 -10.29
CA ILE A 146 -11.07 15.81 -9.08
C ILE A 146 -11.95 17.00 -9.42
N ASP A 147 -13.25 16.90 -9.10
CA ASP A 147 -14.17 18.01 -9.15
C ASP A 147 -14.00 18.89 -7.91
N VAL A 148 -13.53 20.12 -8.10
CA VAL A 148 -13.29 21.08 -7.02
C VAL A 148 -14.54 21.94 -6.84
N GLU A 149 -15.30 21.69 -5.78
CA GLU A 149 -16.60 22.33 -5.52
C GLU A 149 -16.53 23.85 -5.32
N LYS A 150 -15.39 24.37 -4.89
CA LYS A 150 -15.20 25.80 -4.56
C LYS A 150 -13.81 26.25 -4.95
N ASP A 151 -13.70 27.45 -5.52
CA ASP A 151 -12.44 28.17 -5.62
C ASP A 151 -11.97 28.50 -4.20
N MET A 152 -10.84 27.92 -3.80
CA MET A 152 -10.22 28.22 -2.51
C MET A 152 -8.87 28.88 -2.74
N TYR A 153 -8.74 30.09 -2.22
CA TYR A 153 -7.46 30.76 -2.13
C TYR A 153 -6.95 30.66 -0.70
N TYR A 154 -5.84 29.95 -0.53
CA TYR A 154 -5.17 29.82 0.76
C TYR A 154 -3.71 30.24 0.58
N HIS A 155 -3.27 31.20 1.38
CA HIS A 155 -1.88 31.64 1.38
C HIS A 155 -1.31 31.44 2.78
N ASP A 156 -0.38 30.51 2.89
CA ASP A 156 0.35 30.25 4.11
C ASP A 156 1.81 30.62 3.94
N THR A 157 2.20 31.70 4.62
CA THR A 157 3.59 32.18 4.60
C THR A 157 4.52 31.33 5.44
N TRP A 158 3.97 30.47 6.32
CA TRP A 158 4.74 29.61 7.22
C TRP A 158 5.24 28.36 6.50
N ASP A 159 4.34 27.71 5.74
CA ASP A 159 4.66 26.47 5.02
C ASP A 159 4.97 26.70 3.53
N GLY A 160 4.94 27.97 3.05
CA GLY A 160 5.27 28.30 1.67
C GLY A 160 4.22 27.87 0.64
N PHE A 161 3.00 27.58 1.08
CA PHE A 161 1.87 27.29 0.19
C PHE A 161 1.25 28.59 -0.34
N THR A 162 1.13 28.67 -1.67
CA THR A 162 0.40 29.73 -2.40
C THR A 162 -0.60 29.11 -3.32
#